data_f8e95d7ac106ef93cd51b827eaa63ade
#
_entry.id   f8e95d7ac106ef93cd51b827eaa63ade
#
_cell.length_a   1.000
_cell.length_b   1.000
_cell.length_c   1.000
_cell.angle_alpha   90.00
_cell.angle_beta   90.00
_cell.angle_gamma   90.00
#
_symmetry.space_group_name_H-M   'P 1'
#
loop_
_entity.id
_entity.type
_entity.pdbx_description
1 polymer ?
#
loop_
_entity_poly.entity_id
_entity_poly.type
_entity_poly.pdbx_seq_one_letter_code
_entity_poly.pdbx_strand_id
1 'polypeptide(L)'
;SFIGSAPPERYRALVRLARDAHMNMLRVWGGGVYEHDAFYEACDDMGILVWQDFMFSCASYPDFDEAFVAEVAREAELVVKRLRNRACVALWCGNNENQWIDDMCHTHDPQVPLFGQRLYDEVLPGVVARLDPTRPYWPGSPYGGNDHNSEREGDRHNWQVWAGQVYPRRFGE
;
A
#
# COMPACT_ATOMS: atom_id res chain seq x y z
N SER A 1 -3.34 -12.17 -8.44
CA SER A 1 -3.37 -11.83 -9.87
C SER A 1 -2.43 -12.74 -10.63
N PHE A 2 -2.85 -13.21 -11.79
CA PHE A 2 -2.02 -14.03 -12.68
C PHE A 2 -1.34 -13.10 -13.69
N ILE A 3 -0.32 -12.36 -13.27
CA ILE A 3 0.33 -11.31 -14.06
C ILE A 3 0.82 -11.81 -15.40
N GLY A 4 1.40 -13.02 -15.43
CA GLY A 4 1.93 -13.60 -16.65
C GLY A 4 0.88 -14.00 -17.69
N SER A 5 -0.42 -13.97 -17.34
CA SER A 5 -1.52 -14.35 -18.23
C SER A 5 -2.55 -13.25 -18.47
N ALA A 6 -2.39 -12.08 -17.83
CA ALA A 6 -3.31 -10.96 -18.01
C ALA A 6 -2.83 -10.04 -19.16
N PRO A 7 -3.53 -10.00 -20.31
CA PRO A 7 -3.16 -9.12 -21.41
C PRO A 7 -3.49 -7.66 -21.06
N PRO A 8 -2.87 -6.66 -21.74
CA PRO A 8 -3.10 -5.23 -21.50
C PRO A 8 -4.58 -4.81 -21.51
N GLU A 9 -5.37 -5.43 -22.38
CA GLU A 9 -6.81 -5.14 -22.50
C GLU A 9 -7.59 -5.53 -21.24
N ARG A 10 -7.11 -6.54 -20.49
CA ARG A 10 -7.71 -6.95 -19.23
C ARG A 10 -7.56 -5.87 -18.15
N TYR A 11 -6.38 -5.27 -18.05
CA TYR A 11 -6.14 -4.16 -17.11
C TYR A 11 -7.04 -2.98 -17.46
N ARG A 12 -7.10 -2.59 -18.74
CA ARG A 12 -7.95 -1.49 -19.20
C ARG A 12 -9.43 -1.76 -18.95
N ALA A 13 -9.89 -3.00 -19.14
CA ALA A 13 -11.27 -3.38 -18.86
C ALA A 13 -11.61 -3.27 -17.36
N LEU A 14 -10.71 -3.71 -16.47
CA LEU A 14 -10.91 -3.64 -15.01
C LEU A 14 -10.93 -2.18 -14.50
N VAL A 15 -10.02 -1.33 -14.98
CA VAL A 15 -10.02 0.09 -14.63
C VAL A 15 -11.29 0.79 -15.15
N ARG A 16 -11.78 0.42 -16.33
CA ARG A 16 -13.07 0.92 -16.85
C ARG A 16 -14.24 0.53 -15.93
N LEU A 17 -14.29 -0.73 -15.47
CA LEU A 17 -15.31 -1.17 -14.53
C LEU A 17 -15.27 -0.38 -13.22
N ALA A 18 -14.08 -0.09 -12.69
CA ALA A 18 -13.91 0.75 -11.51
C ALA A 18 -14.45 2.17 -11.75
N ARG A 19 -14.10 2.79 -12.87
CA ARG A 19 -14.62 4.10 -13.27
C ARG A 19 -16.15 4.10 -13.40
N ASP A 20 -16.70 3.10 -14.08
CA ASP A 20 -18.13 2.97 -14.33
C ASP A 20 -18.92 2.69 -13.03
N ALA A 21 -18.24 2.12 -12.01
CA ALA A 21 -18.74 2.01 -10.64
C ALA A 21 -18.50 3.28 -9.79
N HIS A 22 -18.09 4.40 -10.41
CA HIS A 22 -17.80 5.68 -9.76
C HIS A 22 -16.68 5.63 -8.72
N MET A 23 -15.76 4.67 -8.82
CA MET A 23 -14.53 4.70 -8.03
C MET A 23 -13.61 5.78 -8.59
N ASN A 24 -12.96 6.52 -7.68
CA ASN A 24 -12.00 7.58 -8.04
C ASN A 24 -10.56 7.21 -7.71
N MET A 25 -10.34 6.16 -6.93
CA MET A 25 -9.01 5.66 -6.55
C MET A 25 -8.99 4.13 -6.50
N LEU A 26 -7.88 3.55 -6.91
CA LEU A 26 -7.56 2.13 -6.73
C LEU A 26 -6.27 2.00 -5.92
N ARG A 27 -6.16 0.94 -5.12
CA ARG A 27 -4.95 0.63 -4.36
C ARG A 27 -4.22 -0.55 -4.99
N VAL A 28 -2.91 -0.37 -5.22
CA VAL A 28 -1.99 -1.46 -5.53
C VAL A 28 -1.47 -1.99 -4.20
N TRP A 29 -2.01 -3.11 -3.78
CA TRP A 29 -1.82 -3.69 -2.45
C TRP A 29 -0.43 -4.31 -2.27
N GLY A 30 0.20 -4.07 -1.12
CA GLY A 30 1.56 -4.52 -0.79
C GLY A 30 1.77 -6.02 -0.69
N GLY A 31 0.70 -6.82 -0.61
CA GLY A 31 0.77 -8.29 -0.70
C GLY A 31 0.63 -8.82 -2.13
N GLY A 32 0.71 -7.96 -3.13
CA GLY A 32 0.63 -8.30 -4.55
C GLY A 32 1.95 -8.13 -5.27
N VAL A 33 1.90 -7.34 -6.33
CA VAL A 33 3.05 -7.00 -7.17
C VAL A 33 2.89 -5.57 -7.69
N TYR A 34 4.00 -4.95 -8.09
CA TYR A 34 3.94 -3.71 -8.87
C TYR A 34 3.32 -4.00 -10.23
N GLU A 35 2.16 -3.40 -10.50
CA GLU A 35 1.33 -3.74 -11.66
C GLU A 35 2.03 -3.45 -13.00
N HIS A 36 1.49 -4.04 -14.07
CA HIS A 36 1.95 -3.80 -15.44
C HIS A 36 1.67 -2.35 -15.86
N ASP A 37 2.49 -1.78 -16.75
CA ASP A 37 2.34 -0.39 -17.22
C ASP A 37 0.95 -0.10 -17.79
N ALA A 38 0.33 -1.09 -18.45
CA ALA A 38 -1.03 -0.97 -18.97
C ALA A 38 -2.09 -0.65 -17.89
N PHE A 39 -1.86 -1.02 -16.63
CA PHE A 39 -2.74 -0.63 -15.53
C PHE A 39 -2.62 0.88 -15.25
N TYR A 40 -1.39 1.38 -15.09
CA TYR A 40 -1.16 2.80 -14.81
C TYR A 40 -1.57 3.69 -15.99
N GLU A 41 -1.32 3.25 -17.23
CA GLU A 41 -1.79 3.93 -18.44
C GLU A 41 -3.32 4.03 -18.49
N ALA A 42 -4.02 2.95 -18.14
CA ALA A 42 -5.47 2.97 -18.08
C ALA A 42 -5.98 3.91 -16.96
N CYS A 43 -5.31 3.96 -15.81
CA CYS A 43 -5.64 4.88 -14.73
C CYS A 43 -5.38 6.34 -15.13
N ASP A 44 -4.24 6.64 -15.76
CA ASP A 44 -3.93 7.97 -16.32
C ASP A 44 -5.01 8.43 -17.30
N ASP A 45 -5.38 7.56 -18.27
CA ASP A 45 -6.38 7.87 -19.31
C ASP A 45 -7.80 8.08 -18.77
N MET A 46 -8.16 7.36 -17.68
CA MET A 46 -9.53 7.35 -17.15
C MET A 46 -9.72 8.23 -15.91
N GLY A 47 -8.66 8.90 -15.44
CA GLY A 47 -8.72 9.77 -14.27
C GLY A 47 -8.92 9.03 -12.95
N ILE A 48 -8.43 7.79 -12.84
CA ILE A 48 -8.46 7.01 -11.60
C ILE A 48 -7.14 7.17 -10.88
N LEU A 49 -7.19 7.66 -9.65
CA LEU A 49 -6.01 7.79 -8.81
C LEU A 49 -5.48 6.41 -8.36
N VAL A 50 -4.20 6.33 -8.05
CA VAL A 50 -3.56 5.12 -7.54
C VAL A 50 -2.91 5.42 -6.19
N TRP A 51 -3.30 4.66 -5.18
CA TRP A 51 -2.59 4.49 -3.93
C TRP A 51 -1.60 3.35 -4.14
N GLN A 52 -0.30 3.64 -4.10
CA GLN A 52 0.75 2.66 -4.39
C GLN A 52 1.44 2.20 -3.11
N ASP A 53 1.20 0.93 -2.70
CA ASP A 53 2.01 0.30 -1.65
C ASP A 53 3.37 -0.15 -2.21
N PHE A 54 4.40 -0.10 -1.37
CA PHE A 54 5.57 -0.96 -1.54
C PHE A 54 5.21 -2.41 -1.13
N MET A 55 5.94 -3.40 -1.67
CA MET A 55 5.55 -4.81 -1.59
C MET A 55 5.90 -5.45 -0.24
N PHE A 56 5.31 -4.89 0.83
CA PHE A 56 5.37 -5.39 2.20
C PHE A 56 3.97 -5.60 2.75
N SER A 57 3.68 -6.77 3.34
CA SER A 57 2.34 -7.07 3.83
C SER A 57 2.33 -8.15 4.88
N CYS A 58 1.62 -7.90 5.98
CA CYS A 58 1.20 -8.88 7.00
C CYS A 58 2.34 -9.74 7.55
N ALA A 59 3.57 -9.21 7.63
CA ALA A 59 4.74 -9.97 8.07
C ALA A 59 5.81 -9.05 8.67
N SER A 60 6.70 -9.64 9.47
CA SER A 60 7.95 -9.01 9.87
C SER A 60 9.01 -9.16 8.77
N TYR A 61 9.87 -8.15 8.61
CA TYR A 61 10.93 -8.13 7.60
C TYR A 61 12.28 -7.84 8.25
N PRO A 62 13.39 -8.44 7.80
CA PRO A 62 14.69 -8.40 8.45
C PRO A 62 15.42 -7.05 8.22
N ASP A 63 14.94 -5.97 8.81
CA ASP A 63 15.51 -4.62 8.71
C ASP A 63 16.83 -4.45 9.49
N PHE A 64 17.25 -5.48 10.22
CA PHE A 64 18.55 -5.63 10.84
C PHE A 64 19.63 -6.18 9.88
N ASP A 65 19.23 -6.74 8.74
CA ASP A 65 20.12 -7.23 7.69
C ASP A 65 20.40 -6.11 6.68
N GLU A 66 21.60 -5.55 6.72
CA GLU A 66 22.00 -4.44 5.84
C GLU A 66 21.97 -4.81 4.34
N ALA A 67 22.19 -6.09 4.00
CA ALA A 67 22.09 -6.53 2.61
C ALA A 67 20.63 -6.51 2.15
N PHE A 68 19.70 -6.94 2.98
CA PHE A 68 18.26 -6.87 2.71
C PHE A 68 17.80 -5.41 2.60
N VAL A 69 18.22 -4.55 3.53
CA VAL A 69 17.89 -3.11 3.51
C VAL A 69 18.38 -2.44 2.23
N ALA A 70 19.60 -2.77 1.78
CA ALA A 70 20.14 -2.24 0.53
C ALA A 70 19.35 -2.68 -0.69
N GLU A 71 18.88 -3.95 -0.73
CA GLU A 71 18.02 -4.45 -1.81
C GLU A 71 16.64 -3.77 -1.80
N VAL A 72 16.05 -3.56 -0.63
CA VAL A 72 14.79 -2.81 -0.49
C VAL A 72 14.94 -1.39 -1.02
N ALA A 73 16.01 -0.69 -0.65
CA ALA A 73 16.29 0.66 -1.14
C ALA A 73 16.43 0.69 -2.66
N ARG A 74 17.14 -0.29 -3.24
CA ARG A 74 17.33 -0.41 -4.68
C ARG A 74 16.02 -0.71 -5.42
N GLU A 75 15.20 -1.63 -4.91
CA GLU A 75 13.87 -1.92 -5.46
C GLU A 75 12.99 -0.67 -5.43
N ALA A 76 12.92 0.01 -4.28
CA ALA A 76 12.14 1.23 -4.12
C ALA A 76 12.58 2.32 -5.11
N GLU A 77 13.91 2.51 -5.33
CA GLU A 77 14.41 3.44 -6.33
C GLU A 77 13.94 3.12 -7.75
N LEU A 78 13.99 1.87 -8.14
CA LEU A 78 13.56 1.43 -9.47
C LEU A 78 12.07 1.68 -9.67
N VAL A 79 11.26 1.34 -8.67
CA VAL A 79 9.81 1.51 -8.70
C VAL A 79 9.41 2.98 -8.72
N VAL A 80 10.00 3.80 -7.85
CA VAL A 80 9.71 5.24 -7.82
C VAL A 80 10.13 5.90 -9.14
N LYS A 81 11.31 5.60 -9.67
CA LYS A 81 11.75 6.11 -10.99
C LYS A 81 10.82 5.71 -12.12
N ARG A 82 10.28 4.48 -12.09
CA ARG A 82 9.33 3.98 -13.09
C ARG A 82 7.98 4.73 -13.01
N LEU A 83 7.48 4.98 -11.81
CA LEU A 83 6.10 5.42 -11.61
C LEU A 83 5.92 6.91 -11.29
N ARG A 84 6.96 7.63 -10.86
CA ARG A 84 6.87 9.04 -10.45
C ARG A 84 6.33 10.00 -11.52
N ASN A 85 6.41 9.65 -12.80
CA ASN A 85 5.88 10.46 -13.90
C ASN A 85 4.45 10.07 -14.30
N ARG A 86 3.82 9.09 -13.62
CA ARG A 86 2.43 8.71 -13.83
C ARG A 86 1.51 9.69 -13.09
N ALA A 87 0.62 10.35 -13.80
CA ALA A 87 -0.30 11.32 -13.23
C ALA A 87 -1.28 10.67 -12.23
N CYS A 88 -1.62 9.40 -12.43
CA CYS A 88 -2.54 8.67 -11.58
C CYS A 88 -1.96 8.36 -10.18
N VAL A 89 -0.65 8.25 -9.99
CA VAL A 89 -0.07 7.93 -8.68
C VAL A 89 -0.25 9.12 -7.74
N ALA A 90 -1.09 8.93 -6.73
CA ALA A 90 -1.47 9.98 -5.79
C ALA A 90 -0.58 10.00 -4.53
N LEU A 91 -0.21 8.82 -4.03
CA LEU A 91 0.62 8.68 -2.84
C LEU A 91 1.39 7.34 -2.84
N TRP A 92 2.44 7.30 -2.03
CA TRP A 92 3.23 6.12 -1.73
C TRP A 92 2.90 5.62 -0.33
N CYS A 93 2.77 4.29 -0.15
CA CYS A 93 2.51 3.68 1.15
C CYS A 93 3.56 2.61 1.46
N GLY A 94 4.08 2.64 2.69
CA GLY A 94 5.19 1.78 3.10
C GLY A 94 4.84 0.29 3.15
N ASN A 95 3.64 -0.04 3.64
CA ASN A 95 3.23 -1.45 3.79
C ASN A 95 1.72 -1.61 3.97
N ASN A 96 1.27 -2.88 3.93
CA ASN A 96 -0.06 -3.29 4.33
C ASN A 96 -0.04 -4.02 5.69
N GLU A 97 -0.68 -3.44 6.69
CA GLU A 97 -1.05 -4.05 7.99
C GLU A 97 0.11 -4.44 8.92
N ASN A 98 1.36 -4.10 8.63
CA ASN A 98 2.48 -4.58 9.45
C ASN A 98 2.46 -3.98 10.85
N GLN A 99 2.23 -2.67 11.00
CA GLN A 99 2.11 -2.02 12.31
C GLN A 99 0.86 -2.49 13.07
N TRP A 100 -0.26 -2.66 12.37
CA TRP A 100 -1.49 -3.15 13.00
C TRP A 100 -1.36 -4.59 13.49
N ILE A 101 -0.68 -5.46 12.74
CA ILE A 101 -0.38 -6.82 13.17
C ILE A 101 0.56 -6.81 14.36
N ASP A 102 1.55 -5.91 14.37
CA ASP A 102 2.46 -5.73 15.50
C ASP A 102 1.70 -5.32 16.77
N ASP A 103 0.79 -4.34 16.68
CA ASP A 103 -0.08 -3.96 17.80
C ASP A 103 -0.84 -5.17 18.37
N MET A 104 -1.37 -6.03 17.51
CA MET A 104 -2.07 -7.25 17.93
C MET A 104 -1.14 -8.27 18.56
N CYS A 105 0.10 -8.41 18.05
CA CYS A 105 1.09 -9.33 18.63
C CYS A 105 1.62 -8.83 19.95
N HIS A 106 1.89 -7.54 20.08
CA HIS A 106 2.38 -6.94 21.33
C HIS A 106 1.36 -7.03 22.48
N THR A 107 0.07 -7.14 22.20
CA THR A 107 -0.92 -7.45 23.25
C THR A 107 -0.73 -8.85 23.83
N HIS A 108 -0.04 -9.74 23.12
CA HIS A 108 0.25 -11.11 23.55
C HIS A 108 1.70 -11.30 24.01
N ASP A 109 2.67 -10.65 23.38
CA ASP A 109 4.08 -10.69 23.73
C ASP A 109 4.81 -9.36 23.42
N PRO A 110 4.93 -8.45 24.42
CA PRO A 110 5.60 -7.17 24.21
C PRO A 110 7.12 -7.28 24.00
N GLN A 111 7.70 -8.48 24.06
CA GLN A 111 9.11 -8.72 23.81
C GLN A 111 9.41 -9.06 22.35
N VAL A 112 8.38 -9.24 21.52
CA VAL A 112 8.55 -9.47 20.09
C VAL A 112 8.59 -8.12 19.36
N PRO A 113 9.76 -7.68 18.85
CA PRO A 113 9.84 -6.41 18.13
C PRO A 113 9.20 -6.51 16.74
N LEU A 114 8.62 -5.41 16.26
CA LEU A 114 8.29 -5.27 14.84
C LEU A 114 9.57 -5.14 14.02
N PHE A 115 9.99 -6.22 13.39
CA PHE A 115 11.02 -6.16 12.37
C PHE A 115 10.43 -5.60 11.06
N GLY A 116 11.10 -4.60 10.50
CA GLY A 116 10.67 -3.88 9.29
C GLY A 116 10.36 -2.41 9.53
N GLN A 117 10.25 -1.95 10.79
CA GLN A 117 9.91 -0.57 11.12
C GLN A 117 10.88 0.44 10.49
N ARG A 118 12.19 0.14 10.50
CA ARG A 118 13.23 0.96 9.87
C ARG A 118 12.98 1.16 8.36
N LEU A 119 12.42 0.14 7.69
CA LEU A 119 12.09 0.25 6.26
C LEU A 119 11.03 1.32 6.03
N TYR A 120 10.00 1.35 6.89
CA TYR A 120 8.83 2.21 6.73
C TYR A 120 9.07 3.64 7.20
N ASP A 121 9.92 3.83 8.21
CA ASP A 121 10.17 5.14 8.81
C ASP A 121 11.40 5.87 8.25
N GLU A 122 12.36 5.15 7.68
CA GLU A 122 13.63 5.73 7.23
C GLU A 122 13.92 5.45 5.74
N VAL A 123 13.94 4.18 5.35
CA VAL A 123 14.47 3.77 4.03
C VAL A 123 13.54 4.20 2.90
N LEU A 124 12.28 3.76 2.95
CA LEU A 124 11.29 4.05 1.91
C LEU A 124 10.98 5.55 1.82
N PRO A 125 10.67 6.26 2.93
CA PRO A 125 10.43 7.70 2.87
C PRO A 125 11.68 8.47 2.39
N GLY A 126 12.89 8.04 2.74
CA GLY A 126 14.12 8.62 2.23
C GLY A 126 14.27 8.51 0.71
N VAL A 127 13.89 7.37 0.14
CA VAL A 127 13.87 7.17 -1.32
C VAL A 127 12.80 8.04 -1.98
N VAL A 128 11.58 8.07 -1.43
CA VAL A 128 10.48 8.89 -1.96
C VAL A 128 10.83 10.37 -1.89
N ALA A 129 11.30 10.87 -0.76
CA ALA A 129 11.67 12.27 -0.59
C ALA A 129 12.73 12.73 -1.59
N ARG A 130 13.67 11.85 -1.95
CA ARG A 130 14.74 12.15 -2.91
C ARG A 130 14.28 12.08 -4.37
N LEU A 131 13.38 11.15 -4.72
CA LEU A 131 13.07 10.85 -6.12
C LEU A 131 11.68 11.33 -6.58
N ASP A 132 10.76 11.55 -5.65
CA ASP A 132 9.40 12.02 -5.89
C ASP A 132 8.88 12.90 -4.73
N PRO A 133 9.52 14.05 -4.45
CA PRO A 133 9.24 14.88 -3.28
C PRO A 133 7.87 15.56 -3.33
N THR A 134 7.16 15.48 -4.44
CA THR A 134 5.87 16.13 -4.63
C THR A 134 4.68 15.29 -4.18
N ARG A 135 4.88 13.98 -3.98
CA ARG A 135 3.83 13.06 -3.52
C ARG A 135 4.01 12.71 -2.05
N PRO A 136 2.91 12.62 -1.30
CA PRO A 136 2.97 12.19 0.09
C PRO A 136 3.42 10.72 0.20
N TYR A 137 4.13 10.46 1.28
CA TYR A 137 4.45 9.12 1.75
C TYR A 137 3.64 8.81 3.01
N TRP A 138 3.02 7.63 3.08
CA TRP A 138 2.26 7.12 4.20
C TRP A 138 2.96 5.86 4.75
N PRO A 139 3.30 5.77 6.06
CA PRO A 139 4.18 4.70 6.55
C PRO A 139 3.60 3.29 6.45
N GLY A 140 2.28 3.16 6.57
CA GLY A 140 1.57 1.88 6.49
C GLY A 140 0.08 2.10 6.26
N SER A 141 -0.67 1.01 6.07
CA SER A 141 -2.13 1.05 6.00
C SER A 141 -2.69 -0.23 6.59
N PRO A 142 -3.54 -0.17 7.68
CA PRO A 142 -3.96 1.06 8.33
C PRO A 142 -2.83 1.70 9.14
N TYR A 143 -2.90 3.01 9.36
CA TYR A 143 -1.91 3.76 10.12
C TYR A 143 -2.50 5.06 10.68
N GLY A 144 -2.26 5.34 11.98
CA GLY A 144 -2.65 6.56 12.63
C GLY A 144 -2.84 6.39 14.14
N GLY A 145 -2.55 7.44 14.90
CA GLY A 145 -2.75 7.47 16.35
C GLY A 145 -1.98 6.43 17.15
N ASN A 146 -2.52 6.12 18.33
CA ASN A 146 -1.97 5.09 19.23
C ASN A 146 -2.48 3.67 18.92
N ASP A 147 -3.43 3.55 18.03
CA ASP A 147 -4.02 2.31 17.50
C ASP A 147 -4.01 2.46 15.98
N HIS A 148 -3.16 1.70 15.31
CA HIS A 148 -2.97 1.83 13.87
C HIS A 148 -4.23 1.54 13.05
N ASN A 149 -5.25 0.92 13.61
CA ASN A 149 -6.56 0.75 12.97
C ASN A 149 -7.66 1.58 13.66
N SER A 150 -7.32 2.76 14.16
CA SER A 150 -8.23 3.67 14.86
C SER A 150 -9.46 4.05 14.03
N GLU A 151 -10.60 4.21 14.71
CA GLU A 151 -11.83 4.78 14.12
C GLU A 151 -11.81 6.32 14.05
N ARG A 152 -10.79 6.97 14.64
CA ARG A 152 -10.78 8.41 14.88
C ARG A 152 -9.74 9.17 14.08
N GLU A 153 -8.66 8.51 13.68
CA GLU A 153 -7.55 9.16 12.99
C GLU A 153 -6.82 8.20 12.06
N GLY A 154 -6.20 8.72 11.01
CA GLY A 154 -5.51 7.95 9.99
C GLY A 154 -6.46 7.32 8.98
N ASP A 155 -6.03 6.19 8.44
CA ASP A 155 -6.84 5.32 7.58
C ASP A 155 -7.16 4.01 8.30
N ARG A 156 -8.23 3.35 7.89
CA ARG A 156 -8.76 2.19 8.57
C ARG A 156 -9.07 1.04 7.62
N HIS A 157 -8.70 -0.18 8.03
CA HIS A 157 -9.17 -1.42 7.42
C HIS A 157 -10.40 -1.96 8.14
N ASN A 158 -11.55 -1.96 7.46
CA ASN A 158 -12.80 -2.42 8.05
C ASN A 158 -13.08 -3.87 7.68
N TRP A 159 -12.66 -4.79 8.54
CA TRP A 159 -12.92 -6.22 8.40
C TRP A 159 -14.28 -6.68 8.95
N GLN A 160 -14.99 -5.81 9.68
CA GLN A 160 -16.19 -6.19 10.42
C GLN A 160 -17.30 -6.73 9.49
N VAL A 161 -17.43 -6.17 8.30
CA VAL A 161 -18.39 -6.64 7.30
C VAL A 161 -18.01 -8.03 6.79
N TRP A 162 -16.74 -8.24 6.44
CA TRP A 162 -16.24 -9.52 5.92
C TRP A 162 -16.20 -10.61 6.99
N ALA A 163 -15.95 -10.25 8.24
CA ALA A 163 -15.95 -11.17 9.36
C ALA A 163 -17.36 -11.51 9.89
N GLY A 164 -18.42 -11.03 9.24
CA GLY A 164 -19.80 -11.29 9.62
C GLY A 164 -20.23 -10.65 10.95
N GLN A 165 -19.44 -9.74 11.50
CA GLN A 165 -19.74 -9.10 12.78
C GLN A 165 -20.76 -7.98 12.65
N VAL A 166 -20.81 -7.32 11.49
CA VAL A 166 -21.76 -6.24 11.20
C VAL A 166 -22.16 -6.30 9.74
N TYR A 167 -23.44 -6.60 9.46
CA TYR A 167 -23.96 -6.55 8.11
C TYR A 167 -24.34 -5.09 7.72
N PRO A 168 -24.45 -4.73 6.45
CA PRO A 168 -24.16 -3.43 5.79
C PRO A 168 -24.58 -2.14 6.49
N ARG A 169 -24.99 -2.19 7.72
CA ARG A 169 -25.45 -1.01 8.48
C ARG A 169 -24.36 0.04 8.68
N ARG A 170 -23.08 -0.31 8.58
CA ARG A 170 -21.99 0.63 8.80
C ARG A 170 -21.43 1.30 7.54
N PHE A 171 -21.97 1.03 6.37
CA PHE A 171 -21.65 1.81 5.17
C PHE A 171 -22.45 3.12 5.04
N GLY A 172 -23.40 3.38 5.95
CA GLY A 172 -24.25 4.55 5.94
C GLY A 172 -24.29 5.33 7.26
N GLU A 173 -23.48 4.91 8.23
CA GLU A 173 -23.23 5.64 9.47
C GLU A 173 -21.88 6.37 9.34
#